data_ed2eb65b68c2b7c2398d7c7ddc2b8d93
#
_entry.id   ed2eb65b68c2b7c2398d7c7ddc2b8d93
#
_cell.length_a   1.000
_cell.length_b   1.000
_cell.length_c   1.000
_cell.angle_alpha   90.00
_cell.angle_beta   90.00
_cell.angle_gamma   90.00
#
_symmetry.space_group_name_H-M   'P 1'
#
loop_
_entity.id
_entity.type
_entity.pdbx_description
1 polymer ?
#
loop_
_entity_poly.entity_id
_entity_poly.type
_entity_poly.pdbx_seq_one_letter_code
_entity_poly.pdbx_strand_id
1 'polypeptide(L)'
;MAEATKKPADPRTVQLKRVRLSFADSLKDKKPTVKDGVPKHSCNFILESDSPTYEENREKVKKALIAAGEQFNGQPELYKRIMEDDPKRLCYRKGERFKNTEGEVYKGYAGNWAISASGPGGNKNPRRPKLFDRSRKEVPESEILDVCYSGSYADVILSFYGTDTGGLSIFASIEAIRSLQEGERTGGGVYVDASDFDEVDDADDAFEGTSAAGLGVSSAADEDEI
;
A
#
# COMPACT_ATOMS: atom_id res chain seq x y z
N MET A 1 16.26 22.74 32.55
CA MET A 1 15.76 21.79 31.53
C MET A 1 16.02 22.44 30.18
N ALA A 2 16.91 21.86 29.37
CA ALA A 2 17.24 22.42 28.06
C ALA A 2 16.07 22.08 27.10
N GLU A 3 15.42 23.11 26.57
CA GLU A 3 14.50 22.94 25.42
C GLU A 3 15.28 22.35 24.26
N ALA A 4 14.93 21.12 23.91
CA ALA A 4 15.44 20.53 22.69
C ALA A 4 14.95 21.36 21.51
N THR A 5 15.83 22.16 20.92
CA THR A 5 15.59 22.91 19.69
C THR A 5 15.16 21.93 18.61
N LYS A 6 13.85 21.91 18.33
CA LYS A 6 13.26 21.09 17.27
C LYS A 6 13.90 21.49 15.95
N LYS A 7 14.70 20.59 15.36
CA LYS A 7 15.31 20.82 14.04
C LYS A 7 14.23 21.31 13.08
N PRO A 8 14.47 22.36 12.26
CA PRO A 8 13.48 22.82 11.29
C PRO A 8 13.04 21.65 10.42
N ALA A 9 11.73 21.52 10.26
CA ALA A 9 11.14 20.42 9.49
C ALA A 9 11.61 20.53 8.02
N ASP A 10 12.09 19.43 7.46
CA ASP A 10 12.47 19.37 6.03
C ASP A 10 11.24 19.68 5.18
N PRO A 11 11.25 20.72 4.32
CA PRO A 11 10.10 21.13 3.53
C PRO A 11 9.64 20.05 2.52
N ARG A 12 10.47 19.07 2.25
CA ARG A 12 10.15 17.90 1.39
C ARG A 12 9.37 16.84 2.14
N THR A 13 9.34 16.88 3.47
CA THR A 13 8.65 15.89 4.30
C THR A 13 7.35 16.48 4.79
N VAL A 14 6.24 15.85 4.42
CA VAL A 14 4.90 16.35 4.73
C VAL A 14 4.02 15.25 5.32
N GLN A 15 3.16 15.66 6.23
CA GLN A 15 2.05 14.82 6.70
C GLN A 15 0.81 15.14 5.88
N LEU A 16 0.27 14.12 5.21
CA LEU A 16 -1.04 14.14 4.58
C LEU A 16 -2.05 13.48 5.49
N LYS A 17 -3.25 14.05 5.53
CA LYS A 17 -4.32 13.59 6.41
C LYS A 17 -5.40 12.87 5.61
N ARG A 18 -5.93 11.79 6.18
CA ARG A 18 -7.10 11.08 5.64
C ARG A 18 -6.99 10.81 4.14
N VAL A 19 -5.90 10.15 3.73
CA VAL A 19 -5.74 9.62 2.38
C VAL A 19 -6.21 8.17 2.33
N ARG A 20 -6.73 7.73 1.19
CA ARG A 20 -7.16 6.35 1.00
C ARG A 20 -6.00 5.51 0.50
N LEU A 21 -5.75 4.36 1.12
CA LEU A 21 -4.69 3.43 0.73
C LEU A 21 -5.11 2.61 -0.50
N SER A 22 -4.14 2.30 -1.37
CA SER A 22 -4.32 1.41 -2.50
C SER A 22 -3.03 0.65 -2.79
N PHE A 23 -3.13 -0.60 -3.24
CA PHE A 23 -2.01 -1.54 -3.38
C PHE A 23 -1.24 -1.76 -2.06
N ALA A 24 -1.98 -1.78 -0.94
CA ALA A 24 -1.42 -1.85 0.40
C ALA A 24 -0.80 -3.22 0.75
N ASP A 25 -1.09 -4.28 0.01
CA ASP A 25 -0.48 -5.62 0.21
C ASP A 25 1.05 -5.56 0.21
N SER A 26 1.61 -4.63 -0.58
CA SER A 26 3.05 -4.41 -0.64
C SER A 26 3.63 -3.75 0.62
N LEU A 27 2.82 -3.34 1.58
CA LEU A 27 3.29 -2.90 2.91
C LEU A 27 3.77 -4.09 3.76
N LYS A 28 3.14 -5.26 3.60
CA LYS A 28 3.56 -6.49 4.26
C LYS A 28 4.69 -7.17 3.48
N ASP A 29 4.45 -7.48 2.22
CA ASP A 29 5.38 -8.22 1.38
C ASP A 29 5.99 -7.33 0.30
N LYS A 30 7.32 -7.36 0.18
CA LYS A 30 8.01 -6.62 -0.86
C LYS A 30 7.62 -7.13 -2.23
N LYS A 31 7.19 -6.24 -3.11
CA LYS A 31 6.85 -6.55 -4.51
C LYS A 31 7.63 -5.65 -5.47
N PRO A 32 8.04 -6.13 -6.65
CA PRO A 32 8.62 -5.27 -7.67
C PRO A 32 7.51 -4.35 -8.23
N THR A 33 7.80 -3.06 -8.32
CA THR A 33 6.87 -2.06 -8.88
C THR A 33 6.99 -1.94 -10.41
N VAL A 34 8.05 -2.49 -10.97
CA VAL A 34 8.28 -2.60 -12.42
C VAL A 34 8.86 -3.98 -12.72
N LYS A 35 8.69 -4.46 -13.95
CA LYS A 35 9.26 -5.74 -14.39
C LYS A 35 10.77 -5.74 -14.12
N ASP A 36 11.29 -6.80 -13.52
CA ASP A 36 12.68 -6.98 -13.13
C ASP A 36 13.25 -5.93 -12.15
N GLY A 37 12.34 -5.19 -11.48
CA GLY A 37 12.70 -4.20 -10.47
C GLY A 37 13.04 -4.81 -9.11
N VAL A 38 13.77 -4.05 -8.28
CA VAL A 38 14.06 -4.44 -6.90
C VAL A 38 12.76 -4.47 -6.09
N PRO A 39 12.43 -5.60 -5.41
CA PRO A 39 11.24 -5.68 -4.57
C PRO A 39 11.30 -4.69 -3.40
N LYS A 40 10.22 -3.93 -3.21
CA LYS A 40 10.10 -2.91 -2.17
C LYS A 40 8.74 -2.99 -1.49
N HIS A 41 8.69 -2.48 -0.27
CA HIS A 41 7.40 -2.10 0.31
C HIS A 41 6.90 -0.85 -0.41
N SER A 42 5.65 -0.83 -0.82
CA SER A 42 5.06 0.30 -1.54
C SER A 42 3.57 0.42 -1.27
N CYS A 43 3.03 1.62 -1.49
CA CYS A 43 1.61 1.87 -1.40
C CYS A 43 1.28 3.09 -2.26
N ASN A 44 0.07 3.16 -2.78
CA ASN A 44 -0.48 4.36 -3.38
C ASN A 44 -1.42 5.04 -2.38
N PHE A 45 -1.41 6.38 -2.41
CA PHE A 45 -2.24 7.23 -1.57
C PHE A 45 -3.14 8.06 -2.45
N ILE A 46 -4.45 7.81 -2.37
CA ILE A 46 -5.46 8.53 -3.14
C ILE A 46 -5.92 9.73 -2.32
N LEU A 47 -5.86 10.91 -2.92
CA LEU A 47 -6.41 12.15 -2.41
C LEU A 47 -7.78 12.31 -3.04
N GLU A 48 -8.82 11.93 -2.29
CA GLU A 48 -10.20 12.00 -2.77
C GLU A 48 -10.65 13.46 -2.84
N SER A 49 -11.18 13.87 -4.00
CA SER A 49 -11.53 15.26 -4.31
C SER A 49 -12.68 15.81 -3.47
N ASP A 50 -13.51 14.94 -2.91
CA ASP A 50 -14.59 15.24 -1.98
C ASP A 50 -14.17 15.23 -0.50
N SER A 51 -12.92 14.85 -0.22
CA SER A 51 -12.40 14.84 1.15
C SER A 51 -12.23 16.25 1.71
N PRO A 52 -12.62 16.50 2.97
CA PRO A 52 -12.41 17.81 3.59
C PRO A 52 -10.94 18.21 3.74
N THR A 53 -10.01 17.25 3.62
CA THR A 53 -8.57 17.49 3.68
C THR A 53 -7.91 17.62 2.30
N TYR A 54 -8.68 17.55 1.23
CA TYR A 54 -8.16 17.49 -0.14
C TYR A 54 -7.28 18.68 -0.51
N GLU A 55 -7.78 19.90 -0.36
CA GLU A 55 -7.02 21.12 -0.73
C GLU A 55 -5.78 21.30 0.17
N GLU A 56 -5.89 21.06 1.49
CA GLU A 56 -4.73 21.12 2.39
C GLU A 56 -3.65 20.12 1.96
N ASN A 57 -4.04 18.89 1.65
CA ASN A 57 -3.11 17.85 1.19
C ASN A 57 -2.45 18.22 -0.13
N ARG A 58 -3.21 18.71 -1.11
CA ARG A 58 -2.68 19.14 -2.41
C ARG A 58 -1.65 20.24 -2.28
N GLU A 59 -1.93 21.27 -1.47
CA GLU A 59 -0.99 22.37 -1.23
C GLU A 59 0.30 21.87 -0.57
N LYS A 60 0.22 20.95 0.39
CA LYS A 60 1.40 20.33 1.00
C LYS A 60 2.22 19.55 -0.01
N VAL A 61 1.58 18.73 -0.84
CA VAL A 61 2.25 17.96 -1.90
C VAL A 61 2.95 18.91 -2.88
N LYS A 62 2.27 19.94 -3.34
CA LYS A 62 2.84 20.94 -4.27
C LYS A 62 4.09 21.62 -3.68
N LYS A 63 4.02 22.05 -2.42
CA LYS A 63 5.17 22.65 -1.72
C LYS A 63 6.34 21.67 -1.60
N ALA A 64 6.06 20.41 -1.29
CA ALA A 64 7.08 19.37 -1.17
C ALA A 64 7.73 19.01 -2.53
N LEU A 65 6.95 19.01 -3.62
CA LEU A 65 7.47 18.80 -4.98
C LEU A 65 8.39 19.95 -5.41
N ILE A 66 8.01 21.20 -5.12
CA ILE A 66 8.84 22.39 -5.36
C ILE A 66 10.16 22.27 -4.59
N ALA A 67 10.09 21.96 -3.29
CA ALA A 67 11.27 21.82 -2.45
C ALA A 67 12.17 20.64 -2.90
N ALA A 68 11.60 19.55 -3.38
CA ALA A 68 12.34 18.42 -3.92
C ALA A 68 13.10 18.79 -5.20
N GLY A 69 12.47 19.53 -6.12
CA GLY A 69 13.11 20.01 -7.34
C GLY A 69 14.21 21.04 -7.07
N GLU A 70 13.94 21.98 -6.16
CA GLU A 70 14.90 23.00 -5.74
C GLU A 70 16.16 22.38 -5.11
N GLN A 71 15.98 21.44 -4.19
CA GLN A 71 17.10 20.78 -3.52
C GLN A 71 17.91 19.88 -4.47
N PHE A 72 17.22 19.18 -5.40
CA PHE A 72 17.90 18.23 -6.30
C PHE A 72 18.80 18.92 -7.31
N ASN A 73 18.31 19.97 -7.99
CA ASN A 73 19.07 20.63 -9.05
C ASN A 73 18.77 22.15 -9.19
N GLY A 74 18.27 22.79 -8.15
CA GLY A 74 17.91 24.20 -8.15
C GLY A 74 16.71 24.57 -9.02
N GLN A 75 15.83 23.61 -9.35
CA GLN A 75 14.68 23.81 -10.23
C GLN A 75 13.34 23.61 -9.49
N PRO A 76 12.75 24.64 -8.89
CA PRO A 76 11.47 24.52 -8.20
C PRO A 76 10.31 24.08 -9.11
N GLU A 77 10.40 24.36 -10.41
CA GLU A 77 9.39 24.00 -11.41
C GLU A 77 9.62 22.62 -12.06
N LEU A 78 10.63 21.85 -11.58
CA LEU A 78 11.00 20.54 -12.14
C LEU A 78 9.79 19.60 -12.27
N TYR A 79 8.90 19.58 -11.27
CA TYR A 79 7.72 18.72 -11.26
C TYR A 79 6.75 19.01 -12.41
N LYS A 80 6.63 20.29 -12.84
CA LYS A 80 5.77 20.66 -13.99
C LYS A 80 6.35 20.11 -15.28
N ARG A 81 7.65 20.31 -15.48
CA ARG A 81 8.35 19.77 -16.64
C ARG A 81 8.24 18.24 -16.73
N ILE A 82 8.45 17.52 -15.63
CA ILE A 82 8.28 16.05 -15.60
C ILE A 82 6.84 15.67 -15.92
N MET A 83 5.85 16.43 -15.42
CA MET A 83 4.43 16.17 -15.68
C MET A 83 4.07 16.31 -17.16
N GLU A 84 4.73 17.22 -17.88
CA GLU A 84 4.54 17.45 -19.31
C GLU A 84 5.30 16.42 -20.16
N ASP A 85 6.59 16.17 -19.86
CA ASP A 85 7.47 15.33 -20.64
C ASP A 85 7.17 13.82 -20.46
N ASP A 86 7.20 13.34 -19.21
CA ASP A 86 6.91 11.95 -18.86
C ASP A 86 6.27 11.83 -17.47
N PRO A 87 4.94 11.93 -17.39
CA PRO A 87 4.22 11.86 -16.12
C PRO A 87 4.45 10.59 -15.29
N LYS A 88 4.95 9.51 -15.89
CA LYS A 88 5.26 8.27 -15.15
C LYS A 88 6.44 8.44 -14.20
N ARG A 89 7.27 9.46 -14.44
CA ARG A 89 8.44 9.83 -13.62
C ARG A 89 8.10 10.75 -12.46
N LEU A 90 6.84 11.16 -12.33
CA LEU A 90 6.33 11.92 -11.20
C LEU A 90 5.50 11.00 -10.31
N CYS A 91 5.81 10.98 -9.01
CA CYS A 91 5.05 10.19 -8.04
C CYS A 91 3.59 10.68 -7.87
N TYR A 92 3.32 11.96 -8.09
CA TYR A 92 2.01 12.59 -7.94
C TYR A 92 1.33 12.79 -9.30
N ARG A 93 0.21 12.11 -9.52
CA ARG A 93 -0.47 12.07 -10.83
C ARG A 93 -1.98 12.07 -10.69
N LYS A 94 -2.68 12.48 -11.77
CA LYS A 94 -4.12 12.31 -11.88
C LYS A 94 -4.50 10.82 -11.83
N GLY A 95 -5.60 10.50 -11.18
CA GLY A 95 -6.07 9.12 -11.00
C GLY A 95 -6.33 8.39 -12.33
N GLU A 96 -6.76 9.10 -13.37
CA GLU A 96 -7.00 8.54 -14.71
C GLU A 96 -5.76 7.91 -15.36
N ARG A 97 -4.57 8.20 -14.82
CA ARG A 97 -3.31 7.60 -15.29
C ARG A 97 -2.99 6.25 -14.62
N PHE A 98 -3.75 5.86 -13.62
CA PHE A 98 -3.61 4.57 -12.95
C PHE A 98 -4.59 3.57 -13.55
N LYS A 99 -4.08 2.77 -14.48
CA LYS A 99 -4.88 1.83 -15.28
C LYS A 99 -4.37 0.41 -15.13
N ASN A 100 -5.28 -0.55 -15.23
CA ASN A 100 -4.97 -1.97 -15.33
C ASN A 100 -4.42 -2.32 -16.73
N THR A 101 -4.14 -3.60 -16.96
CA THR A 101 -3.64 -4.11 -18.25
C THR A 101 -4.65 -3.99 -19.38
N GLU A 102 -5.93 -3.86 -19.06
CA GLU A 102 -7.05 -3.69 -20.00
C GLU A 102 -7.30 -2.23 -20.35
N GLY A 103 -6.57 -1.30 -19.71
CA GLY A 103 -6.69 0.14 -19.93
C GLY A 103 -7.77 0.82 -19.11
N GLU A 104 -8.41 0.11 -18.18
CA GLU A 104 -9.42 0.63 -17.29
C GLU A 104 -8.79 1.32 -16.07
N VAL A 105 -9.38 2.43 -15.64
CA VAL A 105 -8.93 3.14 -14.43
C VAL A 105 -9.29 2.32 -13.20
N TYR A 106 -8.32 2.13 -12.29
CA TYR A 106 -8.59 1.42 -11.04
C TYR A 106 -9.69 2.08 -10.21
N LYS A 107 -10.48 1.26 -9.50
CA LYS A 107 -11.56 1.72 -8.61
C LYS A 107 -11.03 2.75 -7.61
N GLY A 108 -11.72 3.87 -7.47
CA GLY A 108 -11.39 4.95 -6.55
C GLY A 108 -10.36 5.96 -7.08
N TYR A 109 -9.80 5.78 -8.29
CA TYR A 109 -8.83 6.72 -8.85
C TYR A 109 -9.45 7.81 -9.73
N ALA A 110 -10.52 7.50 -10.46
CA ALA A 110 -11.16 8.44 -11.36
C ALA A 110 -11.62 9.73 -10.61
N GLY A 111 -11.32 10.89 -11.17
CA GLY A 111 -11.64 12.21 -10.57
C GLY A 111 -10.74 12.61 -9.39
N ASN A 112 -9.79 11.77 -9.00
CA ASN A 112 -8.92 11.98 -7.85
C ASN A 112 -7.45 12.19 -8.26
N TRP A 113 -6.62 12.56 -7.31
CA TRP A 113 -5.17 12.55 -7.47
C TRP A 113 -4.56 11.44 -6.61
N ALA A 114 -3.44 10.89 -7.06
CA ALA A 114 -2.79 9.83 -6.30
C ALA A 114 -1.27 10.01 -6.26
N ILE A 115 -0.67 9.54 -5.17
CA ILE A 115 0.78 9.49 -4.95
C ILE A 115 1.19 8.04 -4.90
N SER A 116 2.16 7.66 -5.75
CA SER A 116 2.84 6.37 -5.63
C SER A 116 4.10 6.55 -4.79
N ALA A 117 4.27 5.76 -3.74
CA ALA A 117 5.44 5.86 -2.89
C ALA A 117 5.96 4.48 -2.49
N SER A 118 7.26 4.42 -2.20
CA SER A 118 7.93 3.20 -1.72
C SER A 118 8.48 3.42 -0.33
N GLY A 119 8.70 2.34 0.42
CA GLY A 119 9.34 2.39 1.73
C GLY A 119 10.76 2.97 1.66
N PRO A 120 11.32 3.38 2.81
CA PRO A 120 12.61 4.04 2.87
C PRO A 120 13.77 3.10 2.48
N GLY A 121 14.92 3.68 2.10
CA GLY A 121 16.16 2.96 1.76
C GLY A 121 16.37 2.70 0.28
N GLY A 122 15.44 3.06 -0.58
CA GLY A 122 15.59 2.97 -2.03
C GLY A 122 15.85 1.55 -2.54
N ASN A 123 16.65 1.41 -3.61
CA ASN A 123 17.00 0.11 -4.20
C ASN A 123 18.10 -0.63 -3.41
N LYS A 124 18.94 0.09 -2.69
CA LYS A 124 20.11 -0.51 -2.01
C LYS A 124 19.75 -1.23 -0.72
N ASN A 125 18.79 -0.68 0.02
CA ASN A 125 18.37 -1.24 1.33
C ASN A 125 16.87 -0.97 1.56
N PRO A 126 15.98 -1.61 0.78
CA PRO A 126 14.54 -1.38 0.90
C PRO A 126 14.02 -1.84 2.27
N ARG A 127 13.49 -0.90 3.04
CA ARG A 127 12.94 -1.11 4.39
C ARG A 127 11.42 -0.92 4.39
N ARG A 128 10.76 -1.52 5.35
CA ARG A 128 9.34 -1.26 5.62
C ARG A 128 9.18 0.12 6.24
N PRO A 129 8.17 0.91 5.85
CA PRO A 129 7.81 2.12 6.57
C PRO A 129 7.29 1.78 7.97
N LYS A 130 7.29 2.75 8.88
CA LYS A 130 6.65 2.59 10.19
C LYS A 130 5.15 2.59 10.03
N LEU A 131 4.49 1.60 10.63
CA LEU A 131 3.04 1.44 10.57
C LEU A 131 2.47 1.55 11.98
N PHE A 132 1.44 2.36 12.14
CA PHE A 132 0.79 2.62 13.42
C PHE A 132 -0.72 2.42 13.28
N ASP A 133 -1.32 1.91 14.34
CA ASP A 133 -2.76 1.90 14.49
C ASP A 133 -3.29 3.31 14.85
N ARG A 134 -4.61 3.44 15.00
CA ARG A 134 -5.28 4.70 15.36
C ARG A 134 -4.78 5.25 16.70
N SER A 135 -4.42 4.41 17.64
CA SER A 135 -3.90 4.78 18.97
C SER A 135 -2.40 5.10 18.98
N ARG A 136 -1.74 5.08 17.82
CA ARG A 136 -0.30 5.31 17.61
C ARG A 136 0.60 4.18 18.17
N LYS A 137 0.05 2.99 18.37
CA LYS A 137 0.82 1.80 18.67
C LYS A 137 1.36 1.23 17.35
N GLU A 138 2.60 0.77 17.36
CA GLU A 138 3.19 0.13 16.18
C GLU A 138 2.48 -1.17 15.87
N VAL A 139 2.14 -1.36 14.59
CA VAL A 139 1.39 -2.52 14.09
C VAL A 139 2.34 -3.69 13.90
N PRO A 140 2.11 -4.85 14.55
CA PRO A 140 2.90 -6.05 14.31
C PRO A 140 2.73 -6.56 12.89
N GLU A 141 3.75 -7.27 12.39
CA GLU A 141 3.77 -7.73 10.99
C GLU A 141 2.58 -8.61 10.60
N SER A 142 2.10 -9.44 11.54
CA SER A 142 0.93 -10.29 11.37
C SER A 142 -0.35 -9.52 11.07
N GLU A 143 -0.50 -8.33 11.64
CA GLU A 143 -1.71 -7.51 11.60
C GLU A 143 -1.70 -6.41 10.53
N ILE A 144 -0.62 -6.31 9.73
CA ILE A 144 -0.46 -5.21 8.78
C ILE A 144 -1.65 -5.10 7.82
N LEU A 145 -2.10 -6.22 7.25
CA LEU A 145 -3.18 -6.21 6.25
C LEU A 145 -4.58 -6.10 6.86
N ASP A 146 -4.70 -6.28 8.17
CA ASP A 146 -5.95 -6.04 8.90
C ASP A 146 -6.11 -4.55 9.22
N VAL A 147 -4.99 -3.88 9.52
CA VAL A 147 -4.95 -2.47 9.93
C VAL A 147 -4.74 -1.51 8.75
N CYS A 148 -3.85 -1.87 7.81
CA CYS A 148 -3.47 -1.06 6.64
C CYS A 148 -3.74 -1.84 5.36
N TYR A 149 -4.97 -1.83 4.89
CA TYR A 149 -5.40 -2.53 3.68
C TYR A 149 -5.84 -1.55 2.58
N SER A 150 -5.91 -2.04 1.34
CA SER A 150 -6.39 -1.25 0.21
C SER A 150 -7.86 -0.88 0.40
N GLY A 151 -8.15 0.42 0.45
CA GLY A 151 -9.46 0.99 0.74
C GLY A 151 -9.56 1.66 2.10
N SER A 152 -8.71 1.32 3.09
CA SER A 152 -8.71 1.98 4.40
C SER A 152 -8.16 3.41 4.32
N TYR A 153 -8.48 4.22 5.32
CA TYR A 153 -8.03 5.61 5.43
C TYR A 153 -6.91 5.77 6.45
N ALA A 154 -5.92 6.59 6.10
CA ALA A 154 -4.75 6.80 6.94
C ALA A 154 -4.24 8.24 6.89
N ASP A 155 -3.51 8.65 7.93
CA ASP A 155 -2.55 9.74 7.86
C ASP A 155 -1.20 9.17 7.45
N VAL A 156 -0.48 9.88 6.60
CA VAL A 156 0.81 9.41 6.09
C VAL A 156 1.87 10.50 6.16
N ILE A 157 3.10 10.12 6.44
CA ILE A 157 4.26 11.00 6.35
C ILE A 157 5.07 10.55 5.14
N LEU A 158 5.21 11.44 4.17
CA LEU A 158 5.93 11.21 2.92
C LEU A 158 7.11 12.18 2.80
N SER A 159 8.22 11.71 2.25
CA SER A 159 9.41 12.49 1.93
C SER A 159 9.64 12.47 0.42
N PHE A 160 9.63 13.64 -0.23
CA PHE A 160 9.79 13.76 -1.68
C PHE A 160 11.26 14.01 -2.03
N TYR A 161 11.72 13.38 -3.11
CA TYR A 161 13.11 13.54 -3.57
C TYR A 161 13.23 13.48 -5.08
N GLY A 162 14.13 14.30 -5.62
CA GLY A 162 14.51 14.25 -7.02
C GLY A 162 15.61 13.20 -7.28
N THR A 163 15.64 12.65 -8.50
CA THR A 163 16.69 11.75 -8.98
C THR A 163 16.79 11.82 -10.50
N ASP A 164 17.95 11.55 -11.03
CA ASP A 164 18.24 11.39 -12.46
C ASP A 164 18.51 9.94 -12.86
N THR A 165 18.47 9.02 -11.91
CA THR A 165 18.66 7.59 -12.19
C THR A 165 17.57 7.07 -13.11
N GLY A 166 17.95 6.77 -14.36
CA GLY A 166 17.03 6.39 -15.43
C GLY A 166 16.22 7.54 -16.03
N GLY A 167 16.59 8.80 -15.73
CA GLY A 167 16.00 10.05 -16.19
C GLY A 167 15.37 10.89 -15.07
N LEU A 168 15.23 12.18 -15.34
CA LEU A 168 14.69 13.15 -14.35
C LEU A 168 13.36 12.69 -13.79
N SER A 169 13.28 12.59 -12.47
CA SER A 169 12.13 12.06 -11.76
C SER A 169 11.98 12.72 -10.38
N ILE A 170 10.76 12.79 -9.88
CA ILE A 170 10.49 13.06 -8.46
C ILE A 170 9.66 11.93 -7.91
N PHE A 171 10.20 11.25 -6.89
CA PHE A 171 9.59 10.14 -6.20
C PHE A 171 9.28 10.49 -4.74
N ALA A 172 8.56 9.59 -4.07
CA ALA A 172 8.21 9.73 -2.66
C ALA A 172 8.63 8.49 -1.88
N SER A 173 9.17 8.71 -0.67
CA SER A 173 9.43 7.71 0.36
C SER A 173 8.33 7.74 1.40
N ILE A 174 7.85 6.56 1.80
CA ILE A 174 6.88 6.42 2.90
C ILE A 174 7.67 6.34 4.20
N GLU A 175 7.62 7.37 5.03
CA GLU A 175 8.28 7.35 6.33
C GLU A 175 7.41 6.66 7.38
N ALA A 176 6.10 6.99 7.40
CA ALA A 176 5.15 6.39 8.32
C ALA A 176 3.72 6.41 7.77
N ILE A 177 2.92 5.44 8.20
CA ILE A 177 1.46 5.38 7.98
C ILE A 177 0.80 5.18 9.33
N ARG A 178 -0.26 5.93 9.61
CA ARG A 178 -1.14 5.73 10.76
C ARG A 178 -2.55 5.46 10.27
N SER A 179 -3.07 4.28 10.55
CA SER A 179 -4.46 3.93 10.26
C SER A 179 -5.42 4.85 11.02
N LEU A 180 -6.48 5.30 10.37
CA LEU A 180 -7.50 6.17 10.97
C LEU A 180 -8.86 5.51 11.01
N GLN A 181 -9.30 4.96 9.90
CA GLN A 181 -10.67 4.52 9.70
C GLN A 181 -10.70 3.39 8.68
N GLU A 182 -11.60 2.48 8.90
CA GLU A 182 -11.97 1.45 7.92
C GLU A 182 -12.63 2.08 6.70
N GLY A 183 -12.48 1.43 5.56
CA GLY A 183 -13.10 1.80 4.31
C GLY A 183 -13.41 0.54 3.51
N GLU A 184 -14.22 0.67 2.48
CA GLU A 184 -14.52 -0.44 1.59
C GLU A 184 -13.22 -1.02 1.02
N ARG A 185 -12.97 -2.32 1.25
CA ARG A 185 -11.78 -2.99 0.71
C ARG A 185 -11.78 -2.91 -0.81
N THR A 186 -10.67 -2.44 -1.37
CA THR A 186 -10.45 -2.37 -2.81
C THR A 186 -9.23 -3.20 -3.15
N GLY A 187 -9.41 -4.24 -3.96
CA GLY A 187 -8.32 -5.13 -4.36
C GLY A 187 -8.87 -6.34 -5.09
N GLY A 188 -8.08 -6.94 -5.98
CA GLY A 188 -8.49 -8.07 -6.82
C GLY A 188 -8.49 -9.42 -6.10
N GLY A 189 -9.20 -9.54 -5.00
CA GLY A 189 -9.48 -10.81 -4.31
C GLY A 189 -10.91 -10.83 -3.82
N VAL A 190 -11.55 -11.99 -3.81
CA VAL A 190 -12.80 -12.18 -3.09
C VAL A 190 -12.43 -12.06 -1.60
N TYR A 191 -12.85 -10.97 -0.97
CA TYR A 191 -12.82 -10.87 0.47
C TYR A 191 -14.06 -11.58 0.99
N VAL A 192 -13.85 -12.59 1.79
CA VAL A 192 -14.93 -13.31 2.48
C VAL A 192 -14.88 -12.87 3.94
N ASP A 193 -15.96 -12.29 4.44
CA ASP A 193 -16.17 -12.01 5.84
C ASP A 193 -16.87 -13.21 6.51
N ALA A 194 -16.75 -13.32 7.83
CA ALA A 194 -17.45 -14.37 8.57
C ALA A 194 -18.98 -14.32 8.40
N SER A 195 -19.53 -13.12 8.12
CA SER A 195 -20.95 -12.92 7.82
C SER A 195 -21.38 -13.40 6.43
N ASP A 196 -20.43 -13.75 5.55
CA ASP A 196 -20.72 -14.33 4.22
C ASP A 196 -21.00 -15.84 4.29
N PHE A 197 -20.75 -16.47 5.46
CA PHE A 197 -21.15 -17.84 5.71
C PHE A 197 -22.57 -17.86 6.30
N ASP A 198 -23.39 -18.78 5.79
CA ASP A 198 -24.69 -19.04 6.40
C ASP A 198 -24.50 -19.52 7.84
N GLU A 199 -25.44 -19.15 8.74
CA GLU A 199 -25.46 -19.70 10.09
C GLU A 199 -25.64 -21.20 10.01
N VAL A 200 -24.75 -21.96 10.65
CA VAL A 200 -24.88 -23.41 10.75
C VAL A 200 -25.99 -23.69 11.75
N ASP A 201 -27.12 -24.19 11.29
CA ASP A 201 -28.17 -24.69 12.17
C ASP A 201 -27.62 -25.90 12.96
N ASP A 202 -27.76 -25.89 14.28
CA ASP A 202 -27.33 -27.00 15.18
C ASP A 202 -27.96 -28.37 14.84
N ALA A 203 -28.83 -28.41 13.84
CA ALA A 203 -29.44 -29.62 13.31
C ALA A 203 -28.57 -30.36 12.29
N ASP A 204 -27.53 -29.74 11.73
CA ASP A 204 -26.63 -30.37 10.74
C ASP A 204 -25.42 -31.11 11.37
N ASP A 205 -25.30 -31.10 12.71
CA ASP A 205 -24.26 -31.84 13.45
C ASP A 205 -24.49 -33.38 13.49
N ALA A 206 -25.51 -33.89 12.78
CA ALA A 206 -25.78 -35.31 12.63
C ALA A 206 -25.01 -35.95 11.48
N PHE A 207 -23.76 -35.62 11.26
CA PHE A 207 -22.84 -36.49 10.56
C PHE A 207 -22.33 -37.55 11.55
N GLU A 208 -23.22 -38.53 11.85
CA GLU A 208 -22.84 -39.73 12.59
C GLU A 208 -21.68 -40.42 11.86
N GLY A 209 -20.53 -40.39 12.52
CA GLY A 209 -19.35 -41.12 12.09
C GLY A 209 -19.68 -42.59 11.95
N THR A 210 -19.67 -43.08 10.71
CA THR A 210 -19.71 -44.50 10.40
C THR A 210 -18.46 -45.14 11.01
N SER A 211 -18.61 -45.76 12.16
CA SER A 211 -17.61 -46.61 12.79
C SER A 211 -17.15 -47.68 11.80
N ALA A 212 -15.93 -47.58 11.37
CA ALA A 212 -15.23 -48.66 10.68
C ALA A 212 -14.97 -49.82 11.66
N ALA A 213 -16.00 -50.63 11.91
CA ALA A 213 -15.87 -51.92 12.54
C ALA A 213 -16.07 -52.99 11.49
N GLY A 214 -14.99 -53.69 11.16
CA GLY A 214 -15.07 -55.00 10.52
C GLY A 214 -14.61 -55.08 9.07
N LEU A 215 -13.31 -55.06 8.84
CA LEU A 215 -12.72 -55.87 7.77
C LEU A 215 -11.62 -56.72 8.37
N GLY A 216 -12.00 -57.98 8.58
CA GLY A 216 -11.11 -59.04 9.06
C GLY A 216 -9.97 -59.28 8.08
N VAL A 217 -8.80 -59.42 8.66
CA VAL A 217 -7.59 -59.89 8.01
C VAL A 217 -7.80 -61.34 7.63
N SER A 218 -7.76 -61.68 6.35
CA SER A 218 -7.52 -63.02 5.86
C SER A 218 -6.20 -63.01 5.13
N SER A 219 -5.19 -63.61 5.77
CA SER A 219 -3.94 -63.98 5.15
C SER A 219 -4.16 -65.18 4.27
N ALA A 220 -3.72 -65.18 3.04
CA ALA A 220 -3.37 -66.32 2.25
C ALA A 220 -2.15 -65.96 1.41
N ALA A 221 -1.05 -66.59 1.77
CA ALA A 221 0.12 -66.74 0.92
C ALA A 221 -0.25 -67.59 -0.25
N ASP A 222 0.26 -67.32 -1.43
CA ASP A 222 0.72 -68.34 -2.37
C ASP A 222 1.72 -67.71 -3.36
N GLU A 223 2.83 -68.46 -3.45
CA GLU A 223 3.94 -68.32 -4.38
C GLU A 223 3.47 -68.71 -5.80
N ASP A 224 4.08 -68.08 -6.83
CA ASP A 224 4.84 -68.76 -7.90
C ASP A 224 4.90 -67.92 -9.17
N GLU A 225 6.15 -67.68 -9.57
CA GLU A 225 6.81 -67.84 -10.88
C GLU A 225 6.04 -67.43 -12.19
N ILE A 226 6.54 -66.52 -12.91
CA ILE A 226 7.49 -66.56 -14.08
C ILE A 226 7.87 -65.19 -14.49
#